data_bdd9bbc0b30ec588a775620b9a9ec25c
#
_entry.id   bdd9bbc0b30ec588a775620b9a9ec25c
#
_cell.length_a   1.000
_cell.length_b   1.000
_cell.length_c   1.000
_cell.angle_alpha   90.00
_cell.angle_beta   90.00
_cell.angle_gamma   90.00
#
_symmetry.space_group_name_H-M   'P 1'
#
loop_
_entity.id
_entity.type
_entity.pdbx_description
1 polymer ?
#
loop_
_entity_poly.entity_id
_entity_poly.type
_entity_poly.pdbx_seq_one_letter_code
_entity_poly.pdbx_strand_id
1 'polypeptide(L)'
;MPQRPDARFTLPKGIRLREYNAQIIEPYTALRRRPAPRAPLDTELLYGQGIDVYRVKKGWALVKVKPLIKSSRRKHYVGYVKSSAIGAAKPARNNARITAIAAPVFLQADIKSHIVMSLPMNSAVRILSEDDTFARIDAGYIHLNHCARAPQQTDYVSVAEQFLGRPYIWGGTGGVGVDCSGLVAMALCAIGVDAPRDADQQEQHLGEAVTPRKYQRGDLIFWAGHVGIMQNGSKLIHANAFHMKTATEPLSVATKRIGPPMRAKRLG
;
A
#
# COMPACT_ATOMS: atom_id res chain seq x y z
N MET A 1 13.28 19.09 -24.96
CA MET A 1 11.83 19.35 -24.82
C MET A 1 11.46 19.18 -23.36
N PRO A 2 10.67 20.06 -22.73
CA PRO A 2 10.22 19.83 -21.36
C PRO A 2 9.40 18.54 -21.31
N GLN A 3 9.76 17.63 -20.40
CA GLN A 3 9.03 16.38 -20.18
C GLN A 3 7.57 16.72 -19.85
N ARG A 4 6.61 16.03 -20.50
CA ARG A 4 5.20 16.18 -20.14
C ARG A 4 5.01 15.80 -18.66
N PRO A 5 4.23 16.58 -17.89
CA PRO A 5 3.96 16.27 -16.50
C PRO A 5 3.39 14.85 -16.36
N ASP A 6 3.92 14.07 -15.42
CA ASP A 6 3.43 12.72 -15.15
C ASP A 6 1.98 12.80 -14.65
N ALA A 7 1.08 12.20 -15.42
CA ALA A 7 -0.36 12.23 -15.15
C ALA A 7 -0.74 11.54 -13.83
N ARG A 8 0.12 10.66 -13.29
CA ARG A 8 -0.11 10.02 -11.98
C ARG A 8 -0.14 11.03 -10.83
N PHE A 9 0.52 12.18 -10.98
CA PHE A 9 0.76 13.16 -9.91
C PHE A 9 0.26 14.57 -10.23
N THR A 10 -0.43 14.74 -11.36
CA THR A 10 -0.82 16.05 -11.84
C THR A 10 -2.34 16.18 -11.92
N LEU A 11 -2.88 17.22 -11.29
CA LEU A 11 -4.30 17.56 -11.43
C LEU A 11 -4.62 17.95 -12.87
N PRO A 12 -5.81 17.60 -13.38
CA PRO A 12 -6.29 18.06 -14.67
C PRO A 12 -6.26 19.58 -14.79
N LYS A 13 -6.04 20.11 -16.00
CA LYS A 13 -6.04 21.55 -16.27
C LYS A 13 -7.33 22.20 -15.76
N GLY A 14 -7.21 23.38 -15.15
CA GLY A 14 -8.34 24.16 -14.63
C GLY A 14 -8.83 23.77 -13.24
N ILE A 15 -8.29 22.69 -12.64
CA ILE A 15 -8.61 22.29 -11.28
C ILE A 15 -7.45 22.68 -10.36
N ARG A 16 -7.69 23.64 -9.46
CA ARG A 16 -6.65 24.20 -8.60
C ARG A 16 -6.98 24.13 -7.11
N LEU A 17 -8.26 24.24 -6.76
CA LEU A 17 -8.69 24.34 -5.37
C LEU A 17 -9.22 23.00 -4.88
N ARG A 18 -8.75 22.61 -3.68
CA ARG A 18 -9.31 21.49 -2.94
C ARG A 18 -10.68 21.90 -2.40
N GLU A 19 -11.70 21.03 -2.58
CA GLU A 19 -13.02 21.26 -2.01
C GLU A 19 -13.04 20.95 -0.51
N TYR A 20 -12.55 19.73 -0.15
CA TYR A 20 -12.49 19.31 1.26
C TYR A 20 -11.50 18.15 1.48
N ASN A 21 -11.21 17.87 2.76
CA ASN A 21 -10.49 16.68 3.19
C ASN A 21 -11.46 15.54 3.46
N ALA A 22 -11.06 14.34 3.06
CA ALA A 22 -11.83 13.12 3.27
C ALA A 22 -10.91 11.95 3.61
N GLN A 23 -11.50 10.80 3.87
CA GLN A 23 -10.80 9.52 4.05
C GLN A 23 -11.56 8.39 3.36
N ILE A 24 -10.87 7.30 3.08
CA ILE A 24 -11.48 6.08 2.56
C ILE A 24 -12.21 5.36 3.70
N ILE A 25 -13.45 4.93 3.44
CA ILE A 25 -14.30 4.21 4.40
C ILE A 25 -14.59 2.75 3.98
N GLU A 26 -14.30 2.39 2.75
CA GLU A 26 -14.27 1.00 2.29
C GLU A 26 -12.99 0.32 2.76
N PRO A 27 -12.96 -1.02 2.95
CA PRO A 27 -11.73 -1.74 3.29
C PRO A 27 -10.56 -1.38 2.38
N TYR A 28 -10.83 -1.30 1.08
CA TYR A 28 -9.95 -0.76 0.05
C TYR A 28 -10.78 -0.28 -1.13
N THR A 29 -10.23 0.62 -1.95
CA THR A 29 -10.89 1.13 -3.16
C THR A 29 -9.88 1.41 -4.27
N ALA A 30 -10.32 1.25 -5.51
CA ALA A 30 -9.49 1.50 -6.69
C ALA A 30 -9.32 3.01 -6.96
N LEU A 31 -8.08 3.48 -7.05
CA LEU A 31 -7.75 4.76 -7.65
C LEU A 31 -7.53 4.57 -9.16
N ARG A 32 -8.31 5.22 -9.97
CA ARG A 32 -8.32 5.05 -11.42
C ARG A 32 -7.91 6.32 -12.16
N ARG A 33 -7.32 6.13 -13.34
CA ARG A 33 -6.89 7.23 -14.20
C ARG A 33 -8.05 8.07 -14.73
N ARG A 34 -9.23 7.49 -14.91
CA ARG A 34 -10.45 8.14 -15.41
C ARG A 34 -11.67 7.70 -14.59
N PRO A 35 -12.74 8.54 -14.54
CA PRO A 35 -13.97 8.22 -13.76
C PRO A 35 -14.82 7.17 -14.50
N ALA A 36 -14.31 5.95 -14.63
CA ALA A 36 -14.99 4.82 -15.27
C ALA A 36 -14.58 3.50 -14.63
N PRO A 37 -15.50 2.51 -14.43
CA PRO A 37 -15.21 1.24 -13.78
C PRO A 37 -14.11 0.42 -14.48
N ARG A 38 -14.00 0.51 -15.79
CA ARG A 38 -13.02 -0.19 -16.64
C ARG A 38 -11.76 0.64 -16.95
N ALA A 39 -11.63 1.84 -16.36
CA ALA A 39 -10.40 2.62 -16.52
C ALA A 39 -9.21 1.92 -15.86
N PRO A 40 -7.98 2.14 -16.36
CA PRO A 40 -6.78 1.59 -15.74
C PRO A 40 -6.73 1.87 -14.23
N LEU A 41 -6.36 0.84 -13.46
CA LEU A 41 -6.07 0.93 -12.05
C LEU A 41 -4.65 1.48 -11.88
N ASP A 42 -4.51 2.59 -11.17
CA ASP A 42 -3.20 3.14 -10.82
C ASP A 42 -2.70 2.53 -9.50
N THR A 43 -3.57 2.46 -8.50
CA THR A 43 -3.30 1.83 -7.21
C THR A 43 -4.61 1.59 -6.44
N GLU A 44 -4.57 0.75 -5.41
CA GLU A 44 -5.62 0.70 -4.39
C GLU A 44 -5.32 1.71 -3.26
N LEU A 45 -6.36 2.21 -2.61
CA LEU A 45 -6.32 2.99 -1.39
C LEU A 45 -6.96 2.18 -0.27
N LEU A 46 -6.42 2.29 0.94
CA LEU A 46 -6.84 1.51 2.09
C LEU A 46 -7.78 2.30 3.02
N TYR A 47 -8.56 1.59 3.83
CA TYR A 47 -9.41 2.18 4.88
C TYR A 47 -8.63 3.18 5.73
N GLY A 48 -9.27 4.30 6.02
CA GLY A 48 -8.71 5.39 6.81
C GLY A 48 -7.63 6.23 6.10
N GLN A 49 -7.22 5.86 4.87
CA GLN A 49 -6.27 6.65 4.10
C GLN A 49 -6.87 8.01 3.75
N GLY A 50 -6.15 9.08 4.11
CA GLY A 50 -6.58 10.45 3.85
C GLY A 50 -6.47 10.81 2.37
N ILE A 51 -7.39 11.65 1.92
CA ILE A 51 -7.42 12.21 0.57
C ILE A 51 -7.83 13.68 0.61
N ASP A 52 -7.36 14.45 -0.38
CA ASP A 52 -7.89 15.78 -0.69
C ASP A 52 -8.83 15.63 -1.88
N VAL A 53 -10.09 16.07 -1.73
CA VAL A 53 -11.12 16.01 -2.78
C VAL A 53 -11.14 17.33 -3.54
N TYR A 54 -11.13 17.26 -4.87
CA TYR A 54 -11.10 18.41 -5.77
C TYR A 54 -12.36 18.57 -6.61
N ARG A 55 -13.11 17.49 -6.80
CA ARG A 55 -14.39 17.52 -7.53
C ARG A 55 -15.14 16.22 -7.32
N VAL A 56 -16.45 16.30 -7.12
CA VAL A 56 -17.34 15.13 -7.14
C VAL A 56 -18.32 15.30 -8.30
N LYS A 57 -18.40 14.30 -9.19
CA LYS A 57 -19.32 14.31 -10.34
C LYS A 57 -19.69 12.89 -10.76
N LYS A 58 -21.00 12.64 -10.97
CA LYS A 58 -21.52 11.36 -11.49
C LYS A 58 -20.99 10.13 -10.75
N GLY A 59 -21.00 10.16 -9.39
CA GLY A 59 -20.57 9.03 -8.55
C GLY A 59 -19.05 8.80 -8.48
N TRP A 60 -18.23 9.75 -8.96
CA TRP A 60 -16.77 9.72 -8.89
C TRP A 60 -16.23 10.99 -8.24
N ALA A 61 -15.19 10.82 -7.44
CA ALA A 61 -14.42 11.92 -6.86
C ALA A 61 -13.02 11.97 -7.46
N LEU A 62 -12.61 13.14 -7.95
CA LEU A 62 -11.22 13.44 -8.27
C LEU A 62 -10.50 13.76 -6.97
N VAL A 63 -9.47 13.00 -6.67
CA VAL A 63 -8.76 13.09 -5.39
C VAL A 63 -7.24 13.17 -5.59
N LYS A 64 -6.57 13.79 -4.62
CA LYS A 64 -5.14 13.66 -4.39
C LYS A 64 -4.92 12.84 -3.12
N VAL A 65 -4.14 11.79 -3.23
CA VAL A 65 -3.94 10.81 -2.16
C VAL A 65 -2.93 11.34 -1.14
N LYS A 66 -3.21 11.18 0.15
CA LYS A 66 -2.22 11.39 1.22
C LYS A 66 -1.43 10.10 1.46
N PRO A 67 -0.12 10.19 1.74
CA PRO A 67 0.68 9.00 2.01
C PRO A 67 0.23 8.31 3.28
N LEU A 68 0.42 7.01 3.35
CA LEU A 68 0.17 6.22 4.57
C LEU A 68 1.12 6.65 5.69
N ILE A 69 2.39 6.81 5.39
CA ILE A 69 3.40 7.38 6.30
C ILE A 69 3.65 8.83 5.89
N LYS A 70 3.62 9.75 6.84
CA LYS A 70 3.79 11.18 6.56
C LYS A 70 5.16 11.44 5.92
N SER A 71 5.15 12.01 4.71
CA SER A 71 6.34 12.42 3.97
C SER A 71 6.12 13.79 3.36
N SER A 72 7.15 14.63 3.41
CA SER A 72 7.16 15.95 2.77
C SER A 72 7.81 15.95 1.37
N ARG A 73 8.47 14.86 0.99
CA ARG A 73 9.37 14.83 -0.18
C ARG A 73 8.80 14.13 -1.41
N ARG A 74 7.58 13.58 -1.35
CA ARG A 74 7.06 12.72 -2.41
C ARG A 74 5.90 13.33 -3.19
N LYS A 75 5.81 13.01 -4.48
CA LYS A 75 4.64 13.29 -5.29
C LYS A 75 3.51 12.35 -4.87
N HIS A 76 2.30 12.89 -4.77
CA HIS A 76 1.11 12.16 -4.36
C HIS A 76 0.24 11.85 -5.56
N TYR A 77 -0.27 10.64 -5.62
CA TYR A 77 -1.16 10.21 -6.68
C TYR A 77 -2.40 11.10 -6.80
N VAL A 78 -2.80 11.34 -8.05
CA VAL A 78 -4.04 12.01 -8.42
C VAL A 78 -4.86 11.07 -9.29
N GLY A 79 -6.12 10.90 -9.00
CA GLY A 79 -7.00 10.02 -9.77
C GLY A 79 -8.43 10.06 -9.29
N TYR A 80 -9.20 9.09 -9.71
CA TYR A 80 -10.62 9.00 -9.44
C TYR A 80 -10.95 7.79 -8.59
N VAL A 81 -11.73 8.00 -7.53
CA VAL A 81 -12.33 6.96 -6.70
C VAL A 81 -13.85 7.03 -6.76
N LYS A 82 -14.55 5.95 -6.43
CA LYS A 82 -16.01 6.00 -6.25
C LYS A 82 -16.34 6.93 -5.09
N SER A 83 -17.31 7.82 -5.26
CA SER A 83 -17.72 8.74 -4.19
C SER A 83 -18.34 8.00 -3.00
N SER A 84 -18.92 6.82 -3.21
CA SER A 84 -19.41 5.94 -2.14
C SER A 84 -18.30 5.40 -1.21
N ALA A 85 -17.06 5.34 -1.68
CA ALA A 85 -15.92 4.89 -0.88
C ALA A 85 -15.32 5.98 0.03
N ILE A 86 -15.90 7.18 0.02
CA ILE A 86 -15.37 8.35 0.72
C ILE A 86 -16.26 8.72 1.88
N GLY A 87 -15.67 8.91 3.05
CA GLY A 87 -16.31 9.53 4.21
C GLY A 87 -15.63 10.84 4.61
N ALA A 88 -16.32 11.66 5.38
CA ALA A 88 -15.75 12.89 5.92
C ALA A 88 -14.46 12.58 6.71
N ALA A 89 -13.45 13.44 6.56
CA ALA A 89 -12.29 13.38 7.43
C ALA A 89 -12.72 13.67 8.86
N LYS A 90 -12.38 12.79 9.78
CA LYS A 90 -12.72 12.96 11.19
C LYS A 90 -11.79 13.95 11.86
N PRO A 91 -12.27 14.77 12.82
CA PRO A 91 -11.44 15.75 13.52
C PRO A 91 -10.26 15.10 14.26
N ALA A 92 -10.51 13.97 14.92
CA ALA A 92 -9.45 13.18 15.56
C ALA A 92 -8.76 12.29 14.53
N ARG A 93 -7.41 12.32 14.53
CA ARG A 93 -6.58 11.52 13.62
C ARG A 93 -6.70 10.03 13.94
N ASN A 94 -6.53 9.19 12.92
CA ASN A 94 -6.24 7.79 13.11
C ASN A 94 -4.98 7.63 13.98
N ASN A 95 -5.04 6.76 14.98
CA ASN A 95 -4.01 6.60 16.00
C ASN A 95 -3.46 5.16 16.07
N ALA A 96 -3.91 4.28 15.17
CA ALA A 96 -3.44 2.91 15.05
C ALA A 96 -3.51 2.42 13.60
N ARG A 97 -2.84 1.30 13.34
CA ARG A 97 -2.85 0.61 12.04
C ARG A 97 -3.17 -0.86 12.23
N ILE A 98 -3.74 -1.46 11.20
CA ILE A 98 -3.89 -2.90 11.09
C ILE A 98 -2.52 -3.52 10.84
N THR A 99 -2.17 -4.52 11.67
CA THR A 99 -0.92 -5.27 11.59
C THR A 99 -1.09 -6.66 10.98
N ALA A 100 -2.29 -7.23 11.08
CA ALA A 100 -2.63 -8.49 10.40
C ALA A 100 -2.83 -8.28 8.89
N ILE A 101 -2.54 -9.30 8.08
CA ILE A 101 -2.76 -9.29 6.63
C ILE A 101 -4.22 -8.95 6.28
N ALA A 102 -5.16 -9.46 7.08
CA ALA A 102 -6.58 -9.17 7.00
C ALA A 102 -7.18 -9.27 8.41
N ALA A 103 -7.63 -8.14 8.95
CA ALA A 103 -8.23 -8.07 10.28
C ALA A 103 -9.76 -8.05 10.17
N PRO A 104 -10.48 -9.04 10.73
CA PRO A 104 -11.93 -8.95 10.82
C PRO A 104 -12.35 -7.81 11.75
N VAL A 105 -13.35 -7.06 11.33
CA VAL A 105 -14.05 -6.06 12.13
C VAL A 105 -15.38 -6.67 12.55
N PHE A 106 -15.59 -6.83 13.83
CA PHE A 106 -16.78 -7.43 14.41
C PHE A 106 -17.82 -6.37 14.77
N LEU A 107 -19.09 -6.74 14.72
CA LEU A 107 -20.20 -5.86 15.15
C LEU A 107 -20.17 -5.62 16.67
N GLN A 108 -19.75 -6.61 17.45
CA GLN A 108 -19.60 -6.58 18.91
C GLN A 108 -18.21 -7.05 19.31
N ALA A 109 -17.80 -6.79 20.54
CA ALA A 109 -16.53 -7.25 21.13
C ALA A 109 -16.58 -8.77 21.44
N ASP A 110 -16.81 -9.58 20.43
CA ASP A 110 -16.92 -11.03 20.51
C ASP A 110 -16.46 -11.66 19.18
N ILE A 111 -15.56 -12.65 19.24
CA ILE A 111 -15.04 -13.38 18.07
C ILE A 111 -16.13 -14.16 17.31
N LYS A 112 -17.27 -14.43 17.93
CA LYS A 112 -18.44 -15.09 17.33
C LYS A 112 -19.44 -14.11 16.74
N SER A 113 -19.22 -12.80 16.93
CA SER A 113 -20.07 -11.75 16.38
C SER A 113 -19.97 -11.68 14.86
N HIS A 114 -21.00 -11.09 14.23
CA HIS A 114 -21.01 -10.84 12.79
C HIS A 114 -19.79 -10.02 12.36
N ILE A 115 -19.12 -10.46 11.29
CA ILE A 115 -18.02 -9.72 10.67
C ILE A 115 -18.60 -8.68 9.71
N VAL A 116 -18.41 -7.40 10.04
CA VAL A 116 -18.91 -6.26 9.25
C VAL A 116 -18.05 -6.06 7.99
N MET A 117 -16.73 -6.20 8.13
CA MET A 117 -15.76 -6.08 7.04
C MET A 117 -14.42 -6.71 7.45
N SER A 118 -13.50 -6.83 6.50
CA SER A 118 -12.11 -7.23 6.78
C SER A 118 -11.18 -6.13 6.30
N LEU A 119 -10.33 -5.61 7.19
CA LEU A 119 -9.39 -4.53 6.89
C LEU A 119 -8.01 -5.08 6.53
N PRO A 120 -7.44 -4.68 5.38
CA PRO A 120 -6.08 -5.05 5.00
C PRO A 120 -5.02 -4.46 5.94
N MET A 121 -3.83 -5.09 5.98
CA MET A 121 -2.64 -4.56 6.64
C MET A 121 -2.40 -3.09 6.25
N ASN A 122 -1.92 -2.29 7.18
CA ASN A 122 -1.69 -0.84 7.06
C ASN A 122 -2.95 0.03 6.95
N SER A 123 -4.16 -0.52 6.92
CA SER A 123 -5.37 0.29 7.11
C SER A 123 -5.24 1.14 8.37
N ALA A 124 -5.58 2.41 8.26
CA ALA A 124 -5.47 3.35 9.37
C ALA A 124 -6.79 3.42 10.14
N VAL A 125 -6.76 3.15 11.42
CA VAL A 125 -7.95 3.13 12.28
C VAL A 125 -7.83 4.11 13.44
N ARG A 126 -8.96 4.55 13.96
CA ARG A 126 -9.06 5.32 15.19
C ARG A 126 -9.63 4.45 16.29
N ILE A 127 -8.79 4.11 17.26
CA ILE A 127 -9.23 3.44 18.48
C ILE A 127 -9.92 4.48 19.36
N LEU A 128 -11.18 4.23 19.66
CA LEU A 128 -12.06 5.07 20.48
C LEU A 128 -11.99 4.67 21.96
N SER A 129 -11.97 3.36 22.21
CA SER A 129 -11.79 2.72 23.51
C SER A 129 -11.23 1.33 23.29
N GLU A 130 -10.70 0.72 24.31
CA GLU A 130 -10.21 -0.66 24.31
C GLU A 130 -10.42 -1.31 25.67
N ASP A 131 -10.61 -2.62 25.68
CA ASP A 131 -10.51 -3.50 26.85
C ASP A 131 -9.26 -4.39 26.69
N ASP A 132 -9.15 -5.49 27.43
CA ASP A 132 -7.99 -6.40 27.38
C ASP A 132 -7.91 -7.21 26.07
N THR A 133 -8.95 -7.23 25.26
CA THR A 133 -9.09 -8.12 24.08
C THR A 133 -9.40 -7.34 22.79
N PHE A 134 -10.31 -6.37 22.87
CA PHE A 134 -10.83 -5.66 21.70
C PHE A 134 -10.59 -4.15 21.76
N ALA A 135 -10.29 -3.59 20.62
CA ALA A 135 -10.35 -2.15 20.37
C ALA A 135 -11.65 -1.81 19.63
N ARG A 136 -12.42 -0.85 20.16
CA ARG A 136 -13.53 -0.22 19.46
C ARG A 136 -13.00 0.80 18.47
N ILE A 137 -13.38 0.67 17.23
CA ILE A 137 -13.10 1.63 16.16
C ILE A 137 -14.40 2.19 15.57
N ASP A 138 -14.32 3.13 14.66
CA ASP A 138 -15.50 3.73 14.02
C ASP A 138 -16.39 2.72 13.27
N ALA A 139 -15.81 1.61 12.77
CA ALA A 139 -16.53 0.60 11.99
C ALA A 139 -17.03 -0.61 12.82
N GLY A 140 -16.62 -0.72 14.08
CA GLY A 140 -16.96 -1.87 14.95
C GLY A 140 -15.81 -2.19 15.90
N TYR A 141 -15.53 -3.47 16.10
CA TYR A 141 -14.52 -3.96 17.05
C TYR A 141 -13.44 -4.78 16.35
N ILE A 142 -12.19 -4.57 16.72
CA ILE A 142 -11.02 -5.31 16.23
C ILE A 142 -10.30 -5.94 17.42
N HIS A 143 -9.88 -7.19 17.28
CA HIS A 143 -9.02 -7.84 18.28
C HIS A 143 -7.67 -7.11 18.36
N LEU A 144 -7.18 -6.84 19.57
CA LEU A 144 -5.96 -6.06 19.81
C LEU A 144 -4.72 -6.66 19.12
N ASN A 145 -4.64 -7.98 18.96
CA ASN A 145 -3.55 -8.63 18.21
C ASN A 145 -3.51 -8.29 16.72
N HIS A 146 -4.54 -7.64 16.17
CA HIS A 146 -4.63 -7.28 14.76
C HIS A 146 -4.36 -5.80 14.47
N CYS A 147 -4.11 -4.99 15.50
CA CYS A 147 -3.81 -3.58 15.32
C CYS A 147 -2.78 -3.08 16.34
N ALA A 148 -2.08 -2.00 15.99
CA ALA A 148 -1.10 -1.38 16.89
C ALA A 148 -1.00 0.13 16.65
N ARG A 149 -0.63 0.87 17.72
CA ARG A 149 -0.40 2.32 17.68
C ARG A 149 0.98 2.68 17.11
N ALA A 150 1.93 1.76 17.18
CA ALA A 150 3.29 1.89 16.64
C ALA A 150 3.67 0.65 15.84
N PRO A 151 4.67 0.73 14.94
CA PRO A 151 5.18 -0.44 14.24
C PRO A 151 5.59 -1.54 15.23
N GLN A 152 5.15 -2.78 14.96
CA GLN A 152 5.44 -3.95 15.77
C GLN A 152 6.62 -4.77 15.22
N GLN A 153 7.05 -4.47 14.01
CA GLN A 153 8.11 -5.17 13.30
C GLN A 153 9.21 -4.19 12.91
N THR A 154 10.44 -4.67 12.86
CA THR A 154 11.60 -3.92 12.38
C THR A 154 12.16 -4.50 11.08
N ASP A 155 11.86 -5.77 10.78
CA ASP A 155 12.28 -6.45 9.56
C ASP A 155 11.14 -6.49 8.53
N TYR A 156 11.23 -5.66 7.52
CA TYR A 156 10.23 -5.59 6.47
C TYR A 156 10.21 -6.83 5.56
N VAL A 157 11.27 -7.64 5.54
CA VAL A 157 11.28 -8.91 4.80
C VAL A 157 10.33 -9.91 5.47
N SER A 158 10.36 -9.99 6.79
CA SER A 158 9.39 -10.81 7.55
C SER A 158 7.95 -10.35 7.35
N VAL A 159 7.73 -9.04 7.19
CA VAL A 159 6.40 -8.52 6.80
C VAL A 159 6.04 -8.97 5.38
N ALA A 160 6.94 -8.85 4.41
CA ALA A 160 6.70 -9.29 3.03
C ALA A 160 6.40 -10.80 2.95
N GLU A 161 7.04 -11.61 3.79
CA GLU A 161 6.83 -13.06 3.87
C GLU A 161 5.39 -13.42 4.30
N GLN A 162 4.70 -12.57 5.05
CA GLN A 162 3.28 -12.77 5.39
C GLN A 162 2.36 -12.69 4.17
N PHE A 163 2.80 -12.07 3.06
CA PHE A 163 2.06 -12.00 1.81
C PHE A 163 2.26 -13.23 0.90
N LEU A 164 3.08 -14.22 1.28
CA LEU A 164 3.28 -15.42 0.49
C LEU A 164 1.94 -16.07 0.10
N GLY A 165 1.83 -16.43 -1.18
CA GLY A 165 0.61 -17.02 -1.73
C GLY A 165 -0.51 -16.02 -2.07
N ARG A 166 -0.45 -14.76 -1.64
CA ARG A 166 -1.45 -13.74 -2.01
C ARG A 166 -1.41 -13.49 -3.52
N PRO A 167 -2.58 -13.35 -4.16
CA PRO A 167 -2.67 -13.13 -5.60
C PRO A 167 -1.86 -11.92 -6.07
N TYR A 168 -1.28 -12.02 -7.28
CA TYR A 168 -0.75 -10.86 -7.98
C TYR A 168 -1.91 -10.04 -8.57
N ILE A 169 -1.99 -8.78 -8.22
CA ILE A 169 -2.97 -7.84 -8.77
C ILE A 169 -2.24 -6.56 -9.13
N TRP A 170 -2.26 -6.19 -10.41
CA TRP A 170 -1.71 -4.90 -10.86
C TRP A 170 -2.34 -3.73 -10.09
N GLY A 171 -1.55 -2.86 -9.50
CA GLY A 171 -2.02 -1.77 -8.64
C GLY A 171 -2.42 -2.19 -7.22
N GLY A 172 -2.35 -3.48 -6.88
CA GLY A 172 -2.75 -4.01 -5.57
C GLY A 172 -1.86 -3.54 -4.42
N THR A 173 -2.49 -3.27 -3.27
CA THR A 173 -1.82 -2.88 -2.01
C THR A 173 -2.28 -3.72 -0.83
N GLY A 174 -2.86 -4.90 -1.07
CA GLY A 174 -3.23 -5.86 -0.03
C GLY A 174 -4.73 -6.03 0.21
N GLY A 175 -5.59 -5.41 -0.58
CA GLY A 175 -7.03 -5.67 -0.54
C GLY A 175 -7.32 -7.15 -0.79
N VAL A 176 -7.18 -7.60 -2.04
CA VAL A 176 -7.20 -9.02 -2.42
C VAL A 176 -5.78 -9.54 -2.59
N GLY A 177 -4.92 -8.75 -3.24
CA GLY A 177 -3.55 -9.11 -3.55
C GLY A 177 -2.64 -7.89 -3.63
N VAL A 178 -1.41 -8.10 -4.11
CA VAL A 178 -0.39 -7.06 -4.25
C VAL A 178 0.30 -7.17 -5.61
N ASP A 179 0.84 -6.05 -6.13
CA ASP A 179 1.87 -6.10 -7.17
C ASP A 179 3.27 -6.04 -6.57
N CYS A 180 4.30 -6.06 -7.41
CA CYS A 180 5.69 -6.12 -6.97
C CYS A 180 6.10 -4.93 -6.07
N SER A 181 5.81 -3.72 -6.50
CA SER A 181 6.11 -2.50 -5.75
C SER A 181 5.12 -2.25 -4.61
N GLY A 182 3.89 -2.73 -4.73
CA GLY A 182 2.91 -2.77 -3.65
C GLY A 182 3.37 -3.63 -2.48
N LEU A 183 3.94 -4.81 -2.75
CA LEU A 183 4.54 -5.65 -1.71
C LEU A 183 5.64 -4.90 -0.94
N VAL A 184 6.58 -4.25 -1.65
CA VAL A 184 7.65 -3.45 -1.04
C VAL A 184 7.07 -2.29 -0.23
N ALA A 185 6.14 -1.52 -0.81
CA ALA A 185 5.53 -0.37 -0.14
C ALA A 185 4.76 -0.77 1.13
N MET A 186 4.01 -1.89 1.08
CA MET A 186 3.25 -2.37 2.23
C MET A 186 4.16 -2.91 3.34
N ALA A 187 5.21 -3.64 2.98
CA ALA A 187 6.16 -4.16 3.94
C ALA A 187 6.93 -3.02 4.66
N LEU A 188 7.38 -2.02 3.92
CA LEU A 188 8.04 -0.84 4.48
C LEU A 188 7.09 0.01 5.33
N CYS A 189 5.86 0.20 4.88
CA CYS A 189 4.84 0.93 5.64
C CYS A 189 4.58 0.28 7.01
N ALA A 190 4.56 -1.05 7.10
CA ALA A 190 4.32 -1.77 8.35
C ALA A 190 5.43 -1.57 9.39
N ILE A 191 6.65 -1.29 8.96
CA ILE A 191 7.77 -0.93 9.84
C ILE A 191 7.93 0.59 10.02
N GLY A 192 6.98 1.40 9.54
CA GLY A 192 7.00 2.86 9.68
C GLY A 192 7.87 3.60 8.66
N VAL A 193 8.37 2.91 7.63
CA VAL A 193 9.20 3.51 6.58
C VAL A 193 8.32 3.95 5.41
N ASP A 194 8.45 5.22 5.01
CA ASP A 194 7.77 5.74 3.83
C ASP A 194 8.43 5.25 2.54
N ALA A 195 7.65 4.64 1.64
CA ALA A 195 8.11 4.14 0.36
C ALA A 195 7.27 4.68 -0.81
N PRO A 196 7.86 4.97 -1.98
CA PRO A 196 7.10 5.25 -3.19
C PRO A 196 6.23 4.05 -3.56
N ARG A 197 5.14 4.32 -4.28
CA ARG A 197 4.23 3.26 -4.72
C ARG A 197 4.78 2.46 -5.90
N ASP A 198 5.47 3.08 -6.83
CA ASP A 198 5.92 2.48 -8.09
C ASP A 198 7.39 2.06 -8.05
N ALA A 199 7.73 0.96 -8.75
CA ALA A 199 9.06 0.39 -8.77
C ALA A 199 10.13 1.36 -9.33
N ASP A 200 9.79 2.17 -10.35
CA ASP A 200 10.68 3.19 -10.91
C ASP A 200 11.06 4.27 -9.89
N GLN A 201 10.12 4.65 -9.04
CA GLN A 201 10.37 5.61 -7.96
C GLN A 201 11.05 4.97 -6.75
N GLN A 202 10.74 3.71 -6.45
CA GLN A 202 11.44 2.94 -5.42
C GLN A 202 12.92 2.81 -5.77
N GLU A 203 13.25 2.49 -7.03
CA GLU A 203 14.62 2.44 -7.52
C GLU A 203 15.37 3.78 -7.36
N GLN A 204 14.67 4.89 -7.62
CA GLN A 204 15.27 6.24 -7.54
C GLN A 204 15.48 6.73 -6.10
N HIS A 205 14.55 6.39 -5.19
CA HIS A 205 14.43 7.07 -3.90
C HIS A 205 14.66 6.19 -2.66
N LEU A 206 14.76 4.86 -2.81
CA LEU A 206 15.04 3.97 -1.69
C LEU A 206 16.52 3.61 -1.63
N GLY A 207 17.06 3.68 -0.43
CA GLY A 207 18.35 3.12 -0.05
C GLY A 207 19.56 3.50 -0.95
N GLU A 208 20.69 2.88 -0.67
CA GLU A 208 21.93 3.07 -1.39
C GLU A 208 22.20 1.93 -2.36
N ALA A 209 22.97 2.19 -3.42
CA ALA A 209 23.32 1.18 -4.42
C ALA A 209 24.20 0.06 -3.82
N VAL A 210 23.86 -1.18 -4.15
CA VAL A 210 24.60 -2.38 -3.72
C VAL A 210 25.34 -2.98 -4.91
N THR A 211 26.62 -3.32 -4.70
CA THR A 211 27.41 -4.04 -5.69
C THR A 211 26.88 -5.47 -5.87
N PRO A 212 26.67 -5.96 -7.12
CA PRO A 212 26.32 -7.34 -7.39
C PRO A 212 27.29 -8.33 -6.70
N ARG A 213 26.78 -9.51 -6.33
CA ARG A 213 27.48 -10.62 -5.63
C ARG A 213 27.65 -10.47 -4.11
N LYS A 214 27.15 -9.38 -3.50
CA LYS A 214 27.13 -9.20 -2.04
C LYS A 214 25.73 -8.95 -1.52
N TYR A 215 24.72 -9.58 -2.14
CA TYR A 215 23.35 -9.45 -1.71
C TYR A 215 23.12 -10.05 -0.32
N GLN A 216 22.25 -9.42 0.44
CA GLN A 216 21.83 -9.90 1.75
C GLN A 216 20.33 -9.68 1.97
N ARG A 217 19.82 -10.20 3.08
CA ARG A 217 18.42 -10.00 3.47
C ARG A 217 18.08 -8.52 3.47
N GLY A 218 16.97 -8.18 2.82
CA GLY A 218 16.47 -6.81 2.72
C GLY A 218 17.03 -6.01 1.51
N ASP A 219 17.92 -6.56 0.68
CA ASP A 219 18.28 -5.87 -0.55
C ASP A 219 17.09 -5.88 -1.53
N LEU A 220 16.84 -4.74 -2.15
CA LEU A 220 15.84 -4.59 -3.21
C LEU A 220 16.51 -4.79 -4.56
N ILE A 221 15.98 -5.69 -5.37
CA ILE A 221 16.48 -5.99 -6.71
C ILE A 221 15.50 -5.44 -7.74
N PHE A 222 16.01 -4.60 -8.67
CA PHE A 222 15.19 -3.90 -9.65
C PHE A 222 15.47 -4.38 -11.07
N TRP A 223 14.40 -4.57 -11.83
CA TRP A 223 14.36 -4.77 -13.28
C TRP A 223 13.46 -3.70 -13.92
N ALA A 224 13.41 -3.62 -15.23
CA ALA A 224 12.49 -2.73 -15.91
C ALA A 224 11.02 -3.02 -15.50
N GLY A 225 10.42 -2.11 -14.72
CA GLY A 225 9.03 -2.24 -14.26
C GLY A 225 8.79 -3.31 -13.20
N HIS A 226 9.84 -3.84 -12.55
CA HIS A 226 9.71 -4.88 -11.54
C HIS A 226 10.68 -4.71 -10.37
N VAL A 227 10.28 -5.22 -9.20
CA VAL A 227 11.10 -5.23 -7.99
C VAL A 227 10.88 -6.51 -7.17
N GLY A 228 11.92 -7.00 -6.53
CA GLY A 228 11.86 -8.08 -5.55
C GLY A 228 12.70 -7.73 -4.31
N ILE A 229 12.47 -8.45 -3.21
CA ILE A 229 13.15 -8.29 -1.93
C ILE A 229 13.99 -9.54 -1.66
N MET A 230 15.28 -9.39 -1.39
CA MET A 230 16.13 -10.52 -1.03
C MET A 230 15.75 -11.05 0.36
N GLN A 231 15.46 -12.35 0.45
CA GLN A 231 15.27 -13.04 1.74
C GLN A 231 16.62 -13.43 2.37
N ASN A 232 17.62 -13.63 1.54
CA ASN A 232 19.03 -13.91 1.90
C ASN A 232 19.92 -13.62 0.69
N GLY A 233 21.18 -14.04 0.70
CA GLY A 233 22.15 -13.78 -0.39
C GLY A 233 21.82 -14.40 -1.75
N SER A 234 20.84 -15.33 -1.85
CA SER A 234 20.55 -16.08 -3.07
C SER A 234 19.09 -16.21 -3.44
N LYS A 235 18.16 -15.92 -2.52
CA LYS A 235 16.74 -16.14 -2.64
C LYS A 235 15.97 -14.84 -2.45
N LEU A 236 14.96 -14.60 -3.28
CA LEU A 236 14.10 -13.42 -3.19
C LEU A 236 12.63 -13.78 -3.03
N ILE A 237 11.86 -12.83 -2.48
CA ILE A 237 10.41 -12.82 -2.49
C ILE A 237 9.92 -11.68 -3.37
N HIS A 238 8.94 -11.93 -4.22
CA HIS A 238 8.31 -10.93 -5.06
C HIS A 238 6.88 -11.32 -5.45
N ALA A 239 6.00 -10.34 -5.64
CA ALA A 239 4.73 -10.54 -6.29
C ALA A 239 4.92 -10.39 -7.80
N ASN A 240 4.53 -11.37 -8.59
CA ASN A 240 4.81 -11.35 -10.02
C ASN A 240 3.73 -12.04 -10.86
N ALA A 241 3.62 -11.60 -12.12
CA ALA A 241 2.62 -12.12 -13.05
C ALA A 241 2.93 -13.55 -13.55
N PHE A 242 4.19 -14.00 -13.46
CA PHE A 242 4.55 -15.37 -13.87
C PHE A 242 3.91 -16.42 -12.94
N HIS A 243 4.04 -16.22 -11.62
CA HIS A 243 3.41 -17.08 -10.63
C HIS A 243 1.95 -16.69 -10.32
N MET A 244 1.49 -15.51 -10.78
CA MET A 244 0.20 -14.88 -10.44
C MET A 244 -0.03 -14.75 -8.92
N LYS A 245 1.06 -14.65 -8.14
CA LYS A 245 1.05 -14.52 -6.68
C LYS A 245 2.36 -13.96 -6.15
N THR A 246 2.38 -13.64 -4.87
CA THR A 246 3.62 -13.45 -4.11
C THR A 246 4.27 -14.82 -3.92
N ALA A 247 5.50 -14.96 -4.41
CA ALA A 247 6.24 -16.21 -4.42
C ALA A 247 7.71 -15.96 -4.04
N THR A 248 8.36 -17.03 -3.64
CA THR A 248 9.80 -17.08 -3.35
C THR A 248 10.49 -17.93 -4.42
N GLU A 249 11.61 -17.45 -4.93
CA GLU A 249 12.45 -18.23 -5.85
C GLU A 249 13.93 -17.85 -5.73
N PRO A 250 14.88 -18.70 -6.21
CA PRO A 250 16.28 -18.30 -6.33
C PRO A 250 16.44 -17.10 -7.27
N LEU A 251 17.31 -16.15 -6.91
CA LEU A 251 17.59 -14.98 -7.75
C LEU A 251 18.09 -15.41 -9.15
N SER A 252 18.88 -16.49 -9.24
CA SER A 252 19.36 -17.03 -10.51
C SER A 252 18.23 -17.48 -11.44
N VAL A 253 17.15 -18.06 -10.89
CA VAL A 253 15.95 -18.46 -11.65
C VAL A 253 15.19 -17.23 -12.14
N ALA A 254 14.95 -16.25 -11.27
CA ALA A 254 14.35 -14.99 -11.64
C ALA A 254 15.15 -14.27 -12.74
N THR A 255 16.48 -14.18 -12.58
CA THR A 255 17.37 -13.55 -13.55
C THR A 255 17.36 -14.25 -14.90
N LYS A 256 17.32 -15.59 -14.94
CA LYS A 256 17.25 -16.35 -16.20
C LYS A 256 15.94 -16.04 -16.96
N ARG A 257 14.84 -15.80 -16.26
CA ARG A 257 13.52 -15.52 -16.84
C ARG A 257 13.32 -14.06 -17.21
N ILE A 258 13.72 -13.13 -16.32
CA ILE A 258 13.44 -11.69 -16.46
C ILE A 258 14.58 -10.96 -17.19
N GLY A 259 15.79 -11.48 -17.07
CA GLY A 259 17.02 -10.83 -17.50
C GLY A 259 17.88 -10.37 -16.31
N PRO A 260 19.09 -9.83 -16.56
CA PRO A 260 19.95 -9.33 -15.48
C PRO A 260 19.28 -8.16 -14.74
N PRO A 261 19.44 -8.10 -13.42
CA PRO A 261 18.98 -6.95 -12.64
C PRO A 261 19.63 -5.65 -13.13
N MET A 262 18.83 -4.59 -13.23
CA MET A 262 19.32 -3.26 -13.60
C MET A 262 20.03 -2.59 -12.43
N ARG A 263 19.53 -2.79 -11.22
CA ARG A 263 20.05 -2.17 -10.01
C ARG A 263 19.68 -2.96 -8.76
N ALA A 264 20.51 -2.82 -7.73
CA ALA A 264 20.15 -3.28 -6.38
C ALA A 264 20.34 -2.16 -5.39
N LYS A 265 19.50 -2.12 -4.37
CA LYS A 265 19.48 -1.09 -3.32
C LYS A 265 19.38 -1.72 -1.95
N ARG A 266 20.01 -1.10 -0.96
CA ARG A 266 19.94 -1.47 0.45
C ARG A 266 19.43 -0.28 1.24
N LEU A 267 18.43 -0.54 2.06
CA LEU A 267 17.95 0.41 3.08
C LEU A 267 18.98 0.40 4.24
N GLY A 268 19.27 1.57 4.78
CA GLY A 268 20.12 1.72 5.96
C GLY A 268 19.42 1.29 7.24
#